data_cd8e4fd11aa97da0d4ecbbc08bf6af99
#
_entry.id   cd8e4fd11aa97da0d4ecbbc08bf6af99
#
_cell.length_a   1.000
_cell.length_b   1.000
_cell.length_c   1.000
_cell.angle_alpha   90.00
_cell.angle_beta   90.00
_cell.angle_gamma   90.00
#
_symmetry.space_group_name_H-M   'P 1'
#
loop_
_entity.id
_entity.type
_entity.pdbx_description
1 polymer ?
#
loop_
_entity_poly.entity_id
_entity_poly.type
_entity_poly.pdbx_seq_one_letter_code
_entity_poly.pdbx_strand_id
1 'polypeptide(L)'
;LAIGLIHPPRSIFAHATAPAEHDAASKRFLILEGRPCISQRALKGLPRMSRTSTLPKRLQPMLATLTDAPFNDPGWVFEDKYDGFRMIAEIRRGKVALYSRNGKIISRSYIEVARALEGVKGDAVIDGELVAIGKDGVSHFQLLQNALRHEAKLKYCAFDLMFENAEDVRERPLIERKKRLRAILPRDRLIAISPHRKGDGIKFFAEAERKGLEGIMAKRADSAYASGSRTADWLKIKTAKRQEVVIAGFTAPRRSRPFFGALVLAVREDDAWRYIGHVGTGFSHKVLEDLHAMLVKLTAPKSPFPAKVKDEAATTWVRPSLVAEVKFAEWTSKGELRQPVYLGLRSDKRAKDVVRERERPRK
;
A
#
# COMPACT_ATOMS: atom_id res chain seq x y z
N LEU A 1 2.61 8.44 60.17
CA LEU A 1 2.49 9.80 60.74
C LEU A 1 2.24 10.81 59.60
N ALA A 2 1.01 11.42 59.68
CA ALA A 2 0.50 12.72 59.22
C ALA A 2 0.44 12.94 57.68
N ILE A 3 -0.68 12.82 56.99
CA ILE A 3 -1.90 13.70 56.84
C ILE A 3 -1.55 15.14 56.50
N GLY A 4 -1.97 15.55 55.29
CA GLY A 4 -2.00 16.92 54.82
C GLY A 4 -2.88 17.07 53.58
N LEU A 5 -4.20 17.14 53.77
CA LEU A 5 -5.22 17.61 52.84
C LEU A 5 -5.11 19.13 52.69
N ILE A 6 -5.17 19.67 51.50
CA ILE A 6 -5.60 21.05 51.24
C ILE A 6 -6.45 21.08 49.98
N HIS A 7 -7.70 21.60 50.16
CA HIS A 7 -8.76 21.85 49.23
C HIS A 7 -8.61 23.22 48.55
N PRO A 8 -9.37 23.49 47.45
CA PRO A 8 -9.19 24.63 46.56
C PRO A 8 -10.00 25.89 46.97
N PRO A 9 -9.79 27.03 46.37
CA PRO A 9 -10.76 28.15 46.47
C PRO A 9 -11.65 28.29 45.22
N ARG A 10 -12.88 28.68 45.55
CA ARG A 10 -14.02 28.98 44.70
C ARG A 10 -13.95 30.39 44.08
N SER A 11 -14.50 30.47 42.88
CA SER A 11 -15.40 31.47 42.26
C SER A 11 -15.36 32.94 42.66
N ILE A 12 -15.39 33.84 41.66
CA ILE A 12 -16.15 35.09 41.69
C ILE A 12 -16.81 35.34 40.32
N PHE A 13 -18.13 35.61 40.39
CA PHE A 13 -19.03 36.11 39.36
C PHE A 13 -18.81 37.62 39.13
N ALA A 14 -19.01 38.10 37.91
CA ALA A 14 -19.51 39.44 37.66
C ALA A 14 -20.34 39.52 36.38
N HIS A 15 -21.59 39.93 36.58
CA HIS A 15 -22.57 40.33 35.57
C HIS A 15 -22.27 41.74 35.05
N ALA A 16 -22.70 42.04 33.81
CA ALA A 16 -23.36 43.30 33.40
C ALA A 16 -23.61 43.22 31.88
N THR A 17 -24.81 43.11 31.43
CA THR A 17 -25.90 44.06 31.10
C THR A 17 -25.78 44.68 29.71
N ALA A 18 -26.80 44.38 28.89
CA ALA A 18 -27.17 45.09 27.66
C ALA A 18 -27.84 46.45 27.99
N PRO A 19 -28.03 47.35 27.04
CA PRO A 19 -29.34 47.57 26.41
C PRO A 19 -29.24 47.88 24.90
N ALA A 20 -30.17 47.45 24.07
CA ALA A 20 -31.50 48.03 23.70
C ALA A 20 -31.44 49.22 22.73
N GLU A 21 -32.02 49.00 21.58
CA GLU A 21 -33.14 49.61 20.88
C GLU A 21 -32.94 50.77 19.89
N HIS A 22 -33.75 50.62 18.87
CA HIS A 22 -34.40 51.59 17.94
C HIS A 22 -33.77 51.64 16.53
N ASP A 23 -34.49 51.71 15.41
CA ASP A 23 -35.90 51.93 15.14
C ASP A 23 -36.25 51.54 13.68
N ALA A 24 -37.52 51.48 13.45
CA ALA A 24 -38.25 51.07 12.27
C ALA A 24 -38.13 52.06 11.08
N ALA A 25 -38.28 51.54 9.88
CA ALA A 25 -39.02 52.24 8.83
C ALA A 25 -39.61 51.26 7.80
N SER A 26 -40.90 51.13 7.88
CA SER A 26 -41.82 50.60 6.86
C SER A 26 -41.64 51.23 5.49
N LYS A 27 -41.72 50.42 4.44
CA LYS A 27 -42.46 50.79 3.21
C LYS A 27 -43.06 49.53 2.54
N ARG A 28 -44.39 49.50 2.59
CA ARG A 28 -45.29 48.71 1.74
C ARG A 28 -45.16 49.14 0.29
N PHE A 29 -45.35 48.20 -0.63
CA PHE A 29 -46.15 48.27 -1.87
C PHE A 29 -45.62 47.13 -2.77
N LEU A 30 -46.28 46.38 -3.44
CA LEU A 30 -47.56 46.11 -4.07
C LEU A 30 -47.52 44.70 -4.65
N ILE A 31 -48.58 43.98 -4.53
CA ILE A 31 -48.85 42.69 -5.19
C ILE A 31 -49.05 42.98 -6.67
N LEU A 32 -48.33 42.21 -7.55
CA LEU A 32 -48.75 41.94 -8.91
C LEU A 32 -48.60 40.48 -9.19
N GLU A 33 -49.73 39.84 -9.33
CA GLU A 33 -49.87 38.47 -9.90
C GLU A 33 -49.41 38.46 -11.37
N GLY A 34 -48.62 37.47 -11.70
CA GLY A 34 -48.20 37.22 -13.07
C GLY A 34 -47.45 35.91 -13.18
N ARG A 35 -48.15 34.78 -13.26
CA ARG A 35 -47.57 33.51 -13.65
C ARG A 35 -47.25 33.53 -15.14
N PRO A 36 -46.02 33.26 -15.58
CA PRO A 36 -45.84 32.75 -16.92
C PRO A 36 -45.75 31.22 -16.78
N CYS A 37 -46.71 30.61 -17.45
CA CYS A 37 -46.72 29.18 -17.84
C CYS A 37 -45.51 28.92 -18.73
N ILE A 38 -44.42 28.36 -18.19
CA ILE A 38 -43.30 27.91 -18.99
C ILE A 38 -43.66 26.52 -19.52
N SER A 39 -43.92 26.48 -20.81
CA SER A 39 -44.26 25.30 -21.58
C SER A 39 -43.17 24.21 -21.44
N GLN A 40 -43.61 22.98 -21.24
CA GLN A 40 -42.77 21.74 -21.18
C GLN A 40 -42.08 21.38 -22.52
N ARG A 41 -41.79 22.36 -23.36
CA ARG A 41 -41.17 22.11 -24.69
C ARG A 41 -39.68 22.52 -24.81
N ALA A 42 -39.03 23.01 -23.74
CA ALA A 42 -37.63 23.50 -23.80
C ALA A 42 -36.57 22.54 -23.24
N LEU A 43 -36.90 21.26 -22.96
CA LEU A 43 -35.92 20.27 -22.48
C LEU A 43 -35.55 19.17 -23.50
N LYS A 44 -35.79 19.42 -24.78
CA LYS A 44 -35.27 18.59 -25.90
C LYS A 44 -34.13 19.33 -26.59
N GLY A 45 -32.88 19.07 -26.18
CA GLY A 45 -31.75 19.58 -26.92
C GLY A 45 -30.46 19.85 -26.19
N LEU A 46 -30.23 19.28 -25.02
CA LEU A 46 -28.86 19.20 -24.48
C LEU A 46 -28.19 18.02 -25.21
N PRO A 47 -27.10 18.22 -25.96
CA PRO A 47 -26.35 17.11 -26.48
C PRO A 47 -25.87 16.29 -25.31
N ARG A 48 -26.29 15.02 -25.21
CA ARG A 48 -25.60 14.00 -24.43
C ARG A 48 -24.16 14.01 -24.96
N MET A 49 -23.28 14.72 -24.29
CA MET A 49 -21.85 14.57 -24.52
C MET A 49 -21.56 13.08 -24.30
N SER A 50 -21.44 12.36 -25.39
CA SER A 50 -20.81 11.06 -25.46
C SER A 50 -19.41 11.25 -24.91
N ARG A 51 -19.23 11.05 -23.61
CA ARG A 51 -17.93 10.88 -23.01
C ARG A 51 -17.41 9.54 -23.52
N THR A 52 -16.84 9.51 -24.69
CA THR A 52 -15.88 8.48 -25.10
C THR A 52 -14.64 8.69 -24.24
N SER A 53 -14.74 8.32 -22.98
CA SER A 53 -13.62 8.29 -22.07
C SER A 53 -12.72 7.16 -22.55
N THR A 54 -11.64 7.52 -23.22
CA THR A 54 -10.60 6.55 -23.57
C THR A 54 -10.02 6.03 -22.26
N LEU A 55 -9.98 4.71 -22.15
CA LEU A 55 -9.38 4.02 -21.00
C LEU A 55 -8.00 4.62 -20.71
N PRO A 56 -7.72 5.17 -19.50
CA PRO A 56 -6.43 5.76 -19.19
C PRO A 56 -5.35 4.69 -19.19
N LYS A 57 -4.18 5.02 -19.74
CA LYS A 57 -3.03 4.11 -19.78
C LYS A 57 -2.17 4.30 -18.53
N ARG A 58 -1.65 3.19 -17.97
CA ARG A 58 -0.65 3.18 -16.90
C ARG A 58 -1.08 3.95 -15.65
N LEU A 59 -2.29 3.68 -15.16
CA LEU A 59 -2.73 4.24 -13.91
C LEU A 59 -1.79 3.82 -12.77
N GLN A 60 -1.43 4.79 -11.92
CA GLN A 60 -0.62 4.53 -10.73
C GLN A 60 -1.51 3.95 -9.63
N PRO A 61 -1.06 2.92 -8.89
CA PRO A 61 -1.84 2.35 -7.81
C PRO A 61 -1.96 3.31 -6.61
N MET A 62 -3.13 3.32 -5.97
CA MET A 62 -3.35 3.98 -4.69
C MET A 62 -2.49 3.31 -3.60
N LEU A 63 -1.93 4.10 -2.69
CA LEU A 63 -1.00 3.66 -1.66
C LEU A 63 -1.64 3.69 -0.28
N ALA A 64 -1.33 2.67 0.55
CA ALA A 64 -1.82 2.59 1.91
C ALA A 64 -0.87 3.25 2.92
N THR A 65 -1.42 3.81 3.98
CA THR A 65 -0.69 4.34 5.14
C THR A 65 -0.49 3.23 6.17
N LEU A 66 0.69 3.16 6.79
CA LEU A 66 0.94 2.25 7.91
C LEU A 66 0.27 2.80 9.17
N THR A 67 -0.47 1.96 9.88
CA THR A 67 -1.00 2.24 11.24
C THR A 67 -0.53 1.17 12.23
N ASP A 68 -0.55 1.51 13.49
CA ASP A 68 0.04 0.77 14.60
C ASP A 68 -0.87 -0.35 15.14
N ALA A 69 -2.19 -0.18 15.11
CA ALA A 69 -3.10 -1.10 15.73
C ALA A 69 -4.34 -1.42 14.87
N PRO A 70 -4.89 -2.65 14.97
CA PRO A 70 -6.18 -3.00 14.41
C PRO A 70 -7.30 -2.31 15.18
N PHE A 71 -8.44 -2.13 14.52
CA PHE A 71 -9.61 -1.45 15.05
C PHE A 71 -10.91 -2.03 14.48
N ASN A 72 -12.01 -1.76 15.16
CA ASN A 72 -13.36 -2.04 14.68
C ASN A 72 -14.04 -0.74 14.25
N ASP A 73 -14.67 -0.74 13.07
CA ASP A 73 -15.39 0.43 12.56
C ASP A 73 -16.34 -0.02 11.42
N PRO A 74 -17.65 0.20 11.53
CA PRO A 74 -18.64 -0.23 10.53
C PRO A 74 -18.49 0.46 9.16
N GLY A 75 -17.80 1.60 9.09
CA GLY A 75 -17.47 2.31 7.85
C GLY A 75 -16.27 1.72 7.10
N TRP A 76 -15.63 0.68 7.65
CA TRP A 76 -14.43 0.08 7.08
C TRP A 76 -14.62 -1.38 6.67
N VAL A 77 -13.86 -1.79 5.67
CA VAL A 77 -13.71 -3.19 5.27
C VAL A 77 -12.26 -3.63 5.45
N PHE A 78 -12.09 -4.88 5.83
CA PHE A 78 -10.79 -5.49 6.12
C PHE A 78 -10.53 -6.64 5.17
N GLU A 79 -9.35 -6.65 4.56
CA GLU A 79 -8.88 -7.63 3.59
C GLU A 79 -7.55 -8.22 4.04
N ASP A 80 -7.19 -9.42 3.57
CA ASP A 80 -5.86 -9.97 3.77
C ASP A 80 -4.82 -9.06 3.11
N LYS A 81 -3.73 -8.78 3.82
CA LYS A 81 -2.58 -8.14 3.22
C LYS A 81 -1.73 -9.21 2.55
N TYR A 82 -1.87 -9.29 1.24
CA TYR A 82 -1.13 -10.24 0.43
C TYR A 82 0.36 -9.90 0.39
N ASP A 83 1.21 -10.92 0.47
CA ASP A 83 2.66 -10.83 0.31
C ASP A 83 3.04 -11.23 -1.13
N GLY A 84 3.04 -10.24 -2.04
CA GLY A 84 3.17 -10.45 -3.48
C GLY A 84 3.67 -9.25 -4.27
N PHE A 85 3.40 -9.26 -5.58
CA PHE A 85 3.67 -8.15 -6.49
C PHE A 85 2.38 -7.42 -6.84
N ARG A 86 2.31 -6.12 -6.51
CA ARG A 86 1.22 -5.26 -6.96
C ARG A 86 1.20 -5.19 -8.48
N MET A 87 0.04 -5.45 -9.04
CA MET A 87 -0.14 -5.56 -10.48
C MET A 87 -1.43 -4.89 -10.92
N ILE A 88 -1.31 -3.93 -11.85
CA ILE A 88 -2.45 -3.33 -12.53
C ILE A 88 -2.68 -4.09 -13.83
N ALA A 89 -3.90 -4.57 -14.04
CA ALA A 89 -4.33 -5.20 -15.28
C ALA A 89 -5.18 -4.23 -16.10
N GLU A 90 -4.73 -3.89 -17.29
CA GLU A 90 -5.51 -3.16 -18.29
C GLU A 90 -6.03 -4.15 -19.32
N ILE A 91 -7.34 -4.23 -19.46
CA ILE A 91 -8.05 -5.07 -20.43
C ILE A 91 -8.71 -4.16 -21.45
N ARG A 92 -8.40 -4.35 -22.73
CA ARG A 92 -8.94 -3.59 -23.86
C ARG A 92 -9.32 -4.52 -24.99
N ARG A 93 -10.61 -4.61 -25.32
CA ARG A 93 -11.10 -5.47 -26.40
C ARG A 93 -10.51 -6.89 -26.31
N GLY A 94 -10.52 -7.47 -25.11
CA GLY A 94 -9.97 -8.79 -24.81
C GLY A 94 -8.44 -8.88 -24.79
N LYS A 95 -7.69 -7.80 -25.06
CA LYS A 95 -6.22 -7.77 -24.92
C LYS A 95 -5.82 -7.29 -23.54
N VAL A 96 -4.90 -8.02 -22.89
CA VAL A 96 -4.46 -7.77 -21.52
C VAL A 96 -3.04 -7.23 -21.48
N ALA A 97 -2.85 -6.11 -20.80
CA ALA A 97 -1.54 -5.58 -20.42
C ALA A 97 -1.41 -5.56 -18.91
N LEU A 98 -0.36 -6.21 -18.38
CA LEU A 98 -0.05 -6.23 -16.95
C LEU A 98 1.09 -5.27 -16.66
N TYR A 99 0.88 -4.39 -15.67
CA TYR A 99 1.86 -3.42 -15.23
C TYR A 99 2.22 -3.64 -13.76
N SER A 100 3.51 -3.62 -13.46
CA SER A 100 3.98 -3.57 -12.08
C SER A 100 3.61 -2.23 -11.42
N ARG A 101 3.73 -2.14 -10.11
CA ARG A 101 3.55 -0.92 -9.32
C ARG A 101 4.26 0.31 -9.93
N ASN A 102 5.41 0.11 -10.55
CA ASN A 102 6.23 1.17 -11.14
C ASN A 102 5.94 1.39 -12.64
N GLY A 103 4.85 0.85 -13.17
CA GLY A 103 4.42 1.00 -14.57
C GLY A 103 5.26 0.20 -15.59
N LYS A 104 6.10 -0.75 -15.14
CA LYS A 104 6.83 -1.65 -16.05
C LYS A 104 5.88 -2.71 -16.58
N ILE A 105 5.88 -2.93 -17.90
CA ILE A 105 5.11 -4.00 -18.53
C ILE A 105 5.72 -5.36 -18.14
N ILE A 106 4.88 -6.26 -17.61
CA ILE A 106 5.27 -7.58 -17.13
C ILE A 106 4.41 -8.71 -17.70
N SER A 107 3.56 -8.44 -18.70
CA SER A 107 2.66 -9.44 -19.30
C SER A 107 3.37 -10.68 -19.80
N ARG A 108 4.57 -10.53 -20.38
CA ARG A 108 5.36 -11.65 -20.89
C ARG A 108 5.86 -12.60 -19.77
N SER A 109 6.16 -12.03 -18.61
CA SER A 109 6.63 -12.82 -17.45
C SER A 109 5.51 -13.60 -16.78
N TYR A 110 4.25 -13.17 -16.95
CA TYR A 110 3.06 -13.74 -16.32
C TYR A 110 1.96 -14.00 -17.36
N ILE A 111 2.34 -14.62 -18.46
CA ILE A 111 1.46 -14.84 -19.62
C ILE A 111 0.20 -15.64 -19.29
N GLU A 112 0.28 -16.60 -18.36
CA GLU A 112 -0.88 -17.39 -17.93
C GLU A 112 -1.92 -16.52 -17.20
N VAL A 113 -1.47 -15.59 -16.36
CA VAL A 113 -2.35 -14.63 -15.67
C VAL A 113 -2.98 -13.66 -16.68
N ALA A 114 -2.19 -13.20 -17.68
CA ALA A 114 -2.73 -12.34 -18.73
C ALA A 114 -3.83 -13.08 -19.52
N ARG A 115 -3.59 -14.34 -19.94
CA ARG A 115 -4.59 -15.17 -20.63
C ARG A 115 -5.85 -15.40 -19.80
N ALA A 116 -5.70 -15.69 -18.50
CA ALA A 116 -6.85 -15.87 -17.60
C ALA A 116 -7.70 -14.60 -17.49
N LEU A 117 -7.06 -13.41 -17.55
CA LEU A 117 -7.75 -12.12 -17.51
C LEU A 117 -8.39 -11.71 -18.85
N GLU A 118 -8.09 -12.37 -19.98
CA GLU A 118 -8.81 -12.18 -21.24
C GLU A 118 -10.30 -12.52 -21.12
N GLY A 119 -10.65 -13.37 -20.13
CA GLY A 119 -12.04 -13.71 -19.79
C GLY A 119 -12.80 -12.63 -19.01
N VAL A 120 -12.19 -11.48 -18.70
CA VAL A 120 -12.87 -10.35 -18.07
C VAL A 120 -13.93 -9.76 -19.02
N LYS A 121 -15.12 -9.50 -18.49
CA LYS A 121 -16.24 -8.97 -19.28
C LYS A 121 -16.05 -7.50 -19.57
N GLY A 122 -15.79 -7.18 -20.84
CA GLY A 122 -15.62 -5.80 -21.33
C GLY A 122 -14.23 -5.21 -21.06
N ASP A 123 -14.11 -3.90 -21.26
CA ASP A 123 -12.87 -3.16 -21.02
C ASP A 123 -12.76 -2.80 -19.53
N ALA A 124 -11.59 -2.99 -18.91
CA ALA A 124 -11.41 -2.72 -17.49
C ALA A 124 -9.98 -2.32 -17.14
N VAL A 125 -9.82 -1.57 -16.03
CA VAL A 125 -8.54 -1.41 -15.31
C VAL A 125 -8.73 -1.92 -13.89
N ILE A 126 -8.02 -2.98 -13.55
CA ILE A 126 -8.16 -3.72 -12.31
C ILE A 126 -6.88 -3.60 -11.50
N ASP A 127 -7.03 -3.37 -10.21
CA ASP A 127 -5.93 -3.35 -9.26
C ASP A 127 -5.94 -4.65 -8.43
N GLY A 128 -4.78 -5.27 -8.30
CA GLY A 128 -4.65 -6.54 -7.62
C GLY A 128 -3.23 -6.82 -7.14
N GLU A 129 -3.08 -7.96 -6.51
CA GLU A 129 -1.79 -8.51 -6.09
C GLU A 129 -1.57 -9.87 -6.75
N LEU A 130 -0.44 -10.05 -7.41
CA LEU A 130 0.00 -11.37 -7.85
C LEU A 130 0.73 -12.04 -6.70
N VAL A 131 0.28 -13.23 -6.33
CA VAL A 131 0.83 -14.02 -5.22
C VAL A 131 1.22 -15.43 -5.64
N ALA A 132 2.14 -16.02 -4.92
CA ALA A 132 2.39 -17.45 -4.93
C ALA A 132 1.92 -18.05 -3.62
N ILE A 133 1.01 -19.02 -3.70
CA ILE A 133 0.40 -19.66 -2.53
C ILE A 133 1.23 -20.87 -2.13
N GLY A 134 1.67 -20.91 -0.88
CA GLY A 134 2.38 -22.01 -0.27
C GLY A 134 1.49 -23.21 0.03
N LYS A 135 2.11 -24.29 0.51
CA LYS A 135 1.38 -25.51 0.96
C LYS A 135 0.50 -25.25 2.17
N ASP A 136 0.82 -24.23 2.94
CA ASP A 136 0.07 -23.69 4.09
C ASP A 136 -1.15 -22.84 3.71
N GLY A 137 -1.35 -22.60 2.40
CA GLY A 137 -2.43 -21.77 1.89
C GLY A 137 -2.17 -20.26 2.01
N VAL A 138 -0.98 -19.84 2.45
CA VAL A 138 -0.59 -18.45 2.63
C VAL A 138 0.23 -17.97 1.43
N SER A 139 0.17 -16.67 1.14
CA SER A 139 1.02 -16.04 0.14
C SER A 139 2.42 -15.79 0.69
N HIS A 140 3.44 -16.22 -0.08
CA HIS A 140 4.86 -16.03 0.28
C HIS A 140 5.61 -15.35 -0.86
N PHE A 141 6.19 -14.21 -0.59
CA PHE A 141 6.94 -13.43 -1.57
C PHE A 141 8.13 -14.22 -2.15
N GLN A 142 8.84 -14.99 -1.33
CA GLN A 142 9.96 -15.81 -1.80
C GLN A 142 9.54 -16.87 -2.81
N LEU A 143 8.37 -17.48 -2.64
CA LEU A 143 7.83 -18.43 -3.63
C LEU A 143 7.52 -17.73 -4.94
N LEU A 144 7.01 -16.50 -4.88
CA LEU A 144 6.72 -15.70 -6.07
C LEU A 144 8.00 -15.33 -6.85
N GLN A 145 9.08 -14.97 -6.15
CA GLN A 145 10.37 -14.71 -6.79
C GLN A 145 10.94 -15.92 -7.53
N ASN A 146 10.70 -17.10 -7.00
CA ASN A 146 11.15 -18.36 -7.59
C ASN A 146 10.13 -18.96 -8.57
N ALA A 147 8.92 -18.41 -8.67
CA ALA A 147 7.82 -18.94 -9.48
C ALA A 147 8.15 -19.06 -10.97
N LEU A 148 9.01 -18.18 -11.50
CA LEU A 148 9.48 -18.27 -12.90
C LEU A 148 10.49 -19.41 -13.12
N ARG A 149 11.03 -20.02 -12.06
CA ARG A 149 12.00 -21.12 -12.10
C ARG A 149 11.44 -22.45 -11.61
N HIS A 150 10.36 -22.40 -10.83
CA HIS A 150 9.73 -23.56 -10.20
C HIS A 150 8.22 -23.43 -10.29
N GLU A 151 7.51 -24.55 -10.38
CA GLU A 151 6.05 -24.58 -10.36
C GLU A 151 5.52 -24.04 -9.03
N ALA A 152 5.08 -22.78 -9.03
CA ALA A 152 4.39 -22.17 -7.92
C ALA A 152 2.91 -21.99 -8.27
N LYS A 153 2.02 -22.19 -7.28
CA LYS A 153 0.59 -21.92 -7.44
C LYS A 153 0.35 -20.40 -7.45
N LEU A 154 0.44 -19.81 -8.64
CA LEU A 154 0.19 -18.38 -8.83
C LEU A 154 -1.31 -18.08 -8.70
N LYS A 155 -1.63 -16.89 -8.17
CA LYS A 155 -2.96 -16.33 -8.13
C LYS A 155 -2.91 -14.81 -8.23
N TYR A 156 -3.75 -14.24 -9.07
CA TYR A 156 -4.00 -12.80 -9.10
C TYR A 156 -5.22 -12.48 -8.25
N CYS A 157 -4.99 -11.85 -7.11
CA CYS A 157 -6.01 -11.43 -6.16
C CYS A 157 -6.46 -10.00 -6.48
N ALA A 158 -7.53 -9.86 -7.25
CA ALA A 158 -8.12 -8.57 -7.61
C ALA A 158 -8.87 -7.98 -6.41
N PHE A 159 -8.65 -6.72 -6.10
CA PHE A 159 -9.27 -6.08 -4.94
C PHE A 159 -9.88 -4.69 -5.23
N ASP A 160 -9.63 -4.07 -6.38
CA ASP A 160 -10.26 -2.82 -6.78
C ASP A 160 -10.43 -2.69 -8.29
N LEU A 161 -11.38 -1.87 -8.70
CA LEU A 161 -11.72 -1.56 -10.08
C LEU A 161 -11.61 -0.05 -10.29
N MET A 162 -10.81 0.36 -11.26
CA MET A 162 -10.60 1.77 -11.54
C MET A 162 -11.41 2.25 -12.76
N PHE A 163 -11.66 1.35 -13.69
CA PHE A 163 -12.33 1.67 -14.94
C PHE A 163 -13.12 0.47 -15.46
N GLU A 164 -14.32 0.71 -16.02
CA GLU A 164 -15.17 -0.31 -16.63
C GLU A 164 -15.94 0.27 -17.82
N ASN A 165 -15.82 -0.36 -19.02
CA ASN A 165 -16.60 -0.05 -20.22
C ASN A 165 -16.75 1.45 -20.53
N ALA A 166 -15.62 2.18 -20.67
CA ALA A 166 -15.57 3.61 -20.88
C ALA A 166 -16.04 4.50 -19.71
N GLU A 167 -16.30 3.93 -18.53
CA GLU A 167 -16.60 4.67 -17.30
C GLU A 167 -15.41 4.66 -16.36
N ASP A 168 -14.99 5.86 -15.91
CA ASP A 168 -14.06 6.02 -14.78
C ASP A 168 -14.85 5.85 -13.49
N VAL A 169 -14.59 4.75 -12.76
CA VAL A 169 -15.31 4.42 -11.53
C VAL A 169 -14.54 4.80 -10.26
N ARG A 170 -13.41 5.47 -10.39
CA ARG A 170 -12.54 5.78 -9.24
C ARG A 170 -13.22 6.65 -8.18
N GLU A 171 -14.11 7.55 -8.59
CA GLU A 171 -14.86 8.43 -7.67
C GLU A 171 -16.05 7.71 -6.99
N ARG A 172 -16.38 6.49 -7.40
CA ARG A 172 -17.44 5.70 -6.75
C ARG A 172 -16.95 5.10 -5.43
N PRO A 173 -17.86 4.85 -4.46
CA PRO A 173 -17.53 4.14 -3.23
C PRO A 173 -16.82 2.82 -3.48
N LEU A 174 -15.81 2.48 -2.66
CA LEU A 174 -15.05 1.23 -2.76
C LEU A 174 -15.98 -0.01 -2.83
N ILE A 175 -17.01 -0.05 -2.01
CA ILE A 175 -17.96 -1.19 -1.98
C ILE A 175 -18.67 -1.36 -3.32
N GLU A 176 -19.04 -0.28 -3.99
CA GLU A 176 -19.64 -0.33 -5.32
C GLU A 176 -18.63 -0.84 -6.35
N ARG A 177 -17.39 -0.32 -6.33
CA ARG A 177 -16.32 -0.78 -7.22
C ARG A 177 -16.03 -2.27 -7.03
N LYS A 178 -16.01 -2.77 -5.78
CA LYS A 178 -15.82 -4.20 -5.49
C LYS A 178 -17.00 -5.06 -5.98
N LYS A 179 -18.21 -4.56 -5.90
CA LYS A 179 -19.41 -5.26 -6.44
C LYS A 179 -19.31 -5.38 -7.96
N ARG A 180 -18.95 -4.30 -8.65
CA ARG A 180 -18.75 -4.27 -10.11
C ARG A 180 -17.58 -5.19 -10.51
N LEU A 181 -16.45 -5.12 -9.81
CA LEU A 181 -15.30 -6.00 -10.03
C LEU A 181 -15.70 -7.48 -9.99
N ARG A 182 -16.48 -7.88 -8.99
CA ARG A 182 -16.98 -9.26 -8.87
C ARG A 182 -17.83 -9.69 -10.07
N ALA A 183 -18.59 -8.79 -10.65
CA ALA A 183 -19.48 -9.08 -11.77
C ALA A 183 -18.74 -9.31 -13.10
N ILE A 184 -17.57 -8.71 -13.27
CA ILE A 184 -16.79 -8.78 -14.52
C ILE A 184 -15.67 -9.82 -14.50
N LEU A 185 -15.21 -10.26 -13.32
CA LEU A 185 -14.12 -11.22 -13.21
C LEU A 185 -14.51 -12.61 -13.73
N PRO A 186 -13.63 -13.29 -14.49
CA PRO A 186 -13.84 -14.66 -14.93
C PRO A 186 -13.76 -15.64 -13.75
N ARG A 187 -14.40 -16.80 -13.90
CA ARG A 187 -14.19 -17.96 -13.03
C ARG A 187 -12.98 -18.73 -13.55
N ASP A 188 -11.82 -18.44 -12.97
CA ASP A 188 -10.55 -19.07 -13.32
C ASP A 188 -9.74 -19.41 -12.07
N ARG A 189 -8.92 -20.48 -12.14
CA ARG A 189 -8.07 -20.92 -11.01
C ARG A 189 -7.00 -19.89 -10.63
N LEU A 190 -6.54 -19.09 -11.61
CA LEU A 190 -5.51 -18.07 -11.42
C LEU A 190 -6.07 -16.74 -10.95
N ILE A 191 -7.39 -16.52 -11.03
CA ILE A 191 -8.04 -15.26 -10.72
C ILE A 191 -8.90 -15.42 -9.46
N ALA A 192 -8.73 -14.54 -8.51
CA ALA A 192 -9.57 -14.46 -7.32
C ALA A 192 -9.96 -13.01 -7.04
N ILE A 193 -11.16 -12.81 -6.51
CA ILE A 193 -11.48 -11.54 -5.86
C ILE A 193 -11.01 -11.59 -4.40
N SER A 194 -10.37 -10.54 -3.94
CA SER A 194 -10.00 -10.39 -2.53
C SER A 194 -11.26 -10.31 -1.67
N PRO A 195 -11.51 -11.31 -0.79
CA PRO A 195 -12.62 -11.23 0.14
C PRO A 195 -12.39 -10.13 1.16
N HIS A 196 -13.49 -9.62 1.73
CA HIS A 196 -13.41 -8.62 2.78
C HIS A 196 -14.43 -8.91 3.89
N ARG A 197 -14.11 -8.45 5.10
CA ARG A 197 -15.00 -8.44 6.25
C ARG A 197 -15.33 -6.99 6.62
N LYS A 198 -16.58 -6.68 6.88
CA LYS A 198 -17.02 -5.34 7.29
C LYS A 198 -16.95 -5.21 8.81
N GLY A 199 -16.40 -4.10 9.30
CA GLY A 199 -16.52 -3.63 10.68
C GLY A 199 -15.61 -4.27 11.72
N ASP A 200 -15.25 -5.55 11.58
CA ASP A 200 -14.62 -6.37 12.62
C ASP A 200 -13.12 -6.58 12.35
N GLY A 201 -12.33 -5.51 12.43
CA GLY A 201 -10.91 -5.55 12.10
C GLY A 201 -10.02 -6.17 13.17
N ILE A 202 -10.36 -6.03 14.46
CA ILE A 202 -9.57 -6.62 15.55
C ILE A 202 -9.57 -8.14 15.45
N LYS A 203 -10.74 -8.74 15.33
CA LYS A 203 -10.87 -10.20 15.16
C LYS A 203 -10.24 -10.68 13.86
N PHE A 204 -10.42 -9.93 12.76
CA PHE A 204 -9.83 -10.25 11.47
C PHE A 204 -8.29 -10.23 11.53
N PHE A 205 -7.72 -9.26 12.25
CA PHE A 205 -6.28 -9.16 12.46
C PHE A 205 -5.73 -10.36 13.28
N ALA A 206 -6.39 -10.73 14.38
CA ALA A 206 -6.00 -11.89 15.18
C ALA A 206 -6.07 -13.21 14.38
N GLU A 207 -7.04 -13.33 13.45
CA GLU A 207 -7.11 -14.46 12.53
C GLU A 207 -5.94 -14.45 11.52
N ALA A 208 -5.58 -13.26 10.99
CA ALA A 208 -4.47 -13.09 10.07
C ALA A 208 -3.13 -13.44 10.75
N GLU A 209 -2.94 -13.03 12.00
CA GLU A 209 -1.74 -13.35 12.80
C GLU A 209 -1.61 -14.86 13.05
N ARG A 210 -2.68 -15.53 13.44
CA ARG A 210 -2.70 -17.01 13.64
C ARG A 210 -2.40 -17.78 12.35
N LYS A 211 -2.83 -17.26 11.20
CA LYS A 211 -2.55 -17.84 9.89
C LYS A 211 -1.16 -17.51 9.34
N GLY A 212 -0.37 -16.68 10.03
CA GLY A 212 0.93 -16.24 9.57
C GLY A 212 0.88 -15.31 8.35
N LEU A 213 -0.23 -14.60 8.12
CA LEU A 213 -0.35 -13.60 7.05
C LEU A 213 0.55 -12.39 7.34
N GLU A 214 0.92 -11.64 6.32
CA GLU A 214 1.74 -10.42 6.47
C GLU A 214 1.01 -9.34 7.31
N GLY A 215 -0.31 -9.37 7.34
CA GLY A 215 -1.17 -8.42 8.02
C GLY A 215 -2.53 -8.32 7.39
N ILE A 216 -3.18 -7.17 7.61
CA ILE A 216 -4.46 -6.83 6.99
C ILE A 216 -4.41 -5.45 6.34
N MET A 217 -5.30 -5.25 5.37
CA MET A 217 -5.62 -3.96 4.77
C MET A 217 -6.97 -3.51 5.28
N ALA A 218 -7.02 -2.33 5.90
CA ALA A 218 -8.27 -1.66 6.24
C ALA A 218 -8.55 -0.59 5.18
N LYS A 219 -9.75 -0.57 4.63
CA LYS A 219 -10.15 0.38 3.59
C LYS A 219 -11.50 1.00 3.94
N ARG A 220 -11.65 2.31 3.81
CA ARG A 220 -12.94 2.95 4.00
C ARG A 220 -13.91 2.51 2.91
N ALA A 221 -15.10 2.07 3.30
CA ALA A 221 -16.08 1.46 2.41
C ALA A 221 -16.64 2.46 1.37
N ASP A 222 -16.70 3.74 1.73
CA ASP A 222 -17.18 4.87 0.92
C ASP A 222 -16.08 5.62 0.15
N SER A 223 -14.80 5.22 0.30
CA SER A 223 -13.68 5.97 -0.28
C SER A 223 -13.62 5.88 -1.80
N ALA A 224 -13.18 6.98 -2.41
CA ALA A 224 -12.70 7.03 -3.79
C ALA A 224 -11.33 6.32 -3.94
N TYR A 225 -10.93 6.05 -5.18
CA TYR A 225 -9.61 5.51 -5.52
C TYR A 225 -8.65 6.64 -5.92
N ALA A 226 -7.81 7.08 -5.03
CA ALA A 226 -6.84 8.15 -5.24
C ALA A 226 -5.57 7.62 -5.95
N SER A 227 -5.58 7.55 -7.30
CA SER A 227 -4.47 7.04 -8.10
C SER A 227 -3.16 7.75 -7.79
N GLY A 228 -2.08 6.99 -7.55
CA GLY A 228 -0.73 7.49 -7.28
C GLY A 228 -0.55 8.12 -5.89
N SER A 229 -1.62 8.28 -5.12
CA SER A 229 -1.61 9.00 -3.86
C SER A 229 -1.64 8.06 -2.65
N ARG A 230 -1.12 8.54 -1.53
CA ARG A 230 -1.22 7.90 -0.21
C ARG A 230 -2.21 8.69 0.62
N THR A 231 -3.30 8.01 1.00
CA THR A 231 -4.38 8.61 1.82
C THR A 231 -4.54 7.87 3.14
N ALA A 232 -5.37 8.41 4.02
CA ALA A 232 -5.79 7.73 5.23
C ALA A 232 -6.96 6.76 4.99
N ASP A 233 -7.53 6.70 3.77
CA ASP A 233 -8.65 5.82 3.45
C ASP A 233 -8.23 4.36 3.29
N TRP A 234 -6.96 4.12 3.00
CA TRP A 234 -6.36 2.79 2.97
C TRP A 234 -5.25 2.70 4.00
N LEU A 235 -5.42 1.80 4.96
CA LEU A 235 -4.47 1.54 6.02
C LEU A 235 -3.93 0.12 5.89
N LYS A 236 -2.66 -0.07 6.17
CA LYS A 236 -2.03 -1.38 6.31
C LYS A 236 -1.64 -1.61 7.78
N ILE A 237 -1.98 -2.78 8.31
CA ILE A 237 -1.70 -3.20 9.67
C ILE A 237 -0.92 -4.50 9.56
N LYS A 238 0.35 -4.49 9.97
CA LYS A 238 1.27 -5.63 9.82
C LYS A 238 1.31 -6.48 11.08
N THR A 239 1.31 -7.82 10.94
CA THR A 239 1.46 -8.76 12.06
C THR A 239 2.89 -8.80 12.63
N ALA A 240 3.87 -8.36 11.84
CA ALA A 240 5.25 -8.20 12.26
C ALA A 240 5.83 -6.91 11.71
N LYS A 241 6.76 -6.31 12.43
CA LYS A 241 7.49 -5.13 11.93
C LYS A 241 8.37 -5.54 10.76
N ARG A 242 8.09 -4.98 9.59
CA ARG A 242 8.85 -5.18 8.35
C ARG A 242 9.22 -3.84 7.76
N GLN A 243 10.41 -3.77 7.16
CA GLN A 243 10.96 -2.59 6.50
C GLN A 243 11.56 -2.98 5.15
N GLU A 244 11.26 -2.23 4.11
CA GLU A 244 12.01 -2.26 2.86
C GLU A 244 13.34 -1.55 3.10
N VAL A 245 14.43 -2.16 2.66
CA VAL A 245 15.79 -1.66 2.87
C VAL A 245 16.57 -1.71 1.56
N VAL A 246 17.54 -0.81 1.42
CA VAL A 246 18.50 -0.86 0.31
C VAL A 246 19.79 -1.49 0.80
N ILE A 247 20.35 -2.40 -0.02
CA ILE A 247 21.62 -3.03 0.27
C ILE A 247 22.73 -2.05 -0.17
N ALA A 248 23.53 -1.60 0.81
CA ALA A 248 24.60 -0.62 0.62
C ALA A 248 25.99 -1.27 0.65
N GLY A 249 26.10 -2.50 1.13
CA GLY A 249 27.34 -3.25 1.22
C GLY A 249 27.15 -4.63 1.83
N PHE A 250 28.23 -5.37 1.96
CA PHE A 250 28.27 -6.66 2.66
C PHE A 250 29.58 -6.83 3.41
N THR A 251 29.56 -7.49 4.56
CA THR A 251 30.77 -7.74 5.35
C THR A 251 31.43 -9.07 4.90
N ALA A 252 32.73 -9.19 5.15
CA ALA A 252 33.44 -10.43 4.99
C ALA A 252 32.78 -11.58 5.76
N PRO A 253 32.84 -12.80 5.25
CA PRO A 253 32.29 -13.97 5.95
C PRO A 253 32.99 -14.21 7.28
N ARG A 254 32.24 -14.67 8.27
CA ARG A 254 32.79 -15.03 9.60
C ARG A 254 32.64 -16.52 9.83
N ARG A 255 33.66 -17.16 10.39
CA ARG A 255 33.72 -18.62 10.67
C ARG A 255 33.53 -19.44 9.37
N SER A 256 32.72 -20.49 9.42
CA SER A 256 32.44 -21.41 8.30
C SER A 256 31.38 -20.89 7.32
N ARG A 257 30.85 -19.69 7.50
CA ARG A 257 29.83 -19.15 6.62
C ARG A 257 30.43 -18.76 5.27
N PRO A 258 29.89 -19.23 4.13
CA PRO A 258 30.38 -18.85 2.80
C PRO A 258 29.86 -17.47 2.36
N PHE A 259 30.52 -16.88 1.38
CA PHE A 259 30.14 -15.71 0.61
C PHE A 259 30.20 -14.38 1.38
N PHE A 260 29.33 -14.13 2.36
CA PHE A 260 29.34 -12.90 3.16
C PHE A 260 28.81 -13.12 4.58
N GLY A 261 29.21 -12.25 5.50
CA GLY A 261 28.77 -12.29 6.90
C GLY A 261 27.39 -11.67 7.12
N ALA A 262 27.22 -10.44 6.69
CA ALA A 262 25.96 -9.70 6.81
C ALA A 262 25.82 -8.69 5.66
N LEU A 263 24.60 -8.31 5.32
CA LEU A 263 24.33 -7.17 4.44
C LEU A 263 24.27 -5.89 5.27
N VAL A 264 24.84 -4.81 4.74
CA VAL A 264 24.74 -3.46 5.28
C VAL A 264 23.52 -2.79 4.69
N LEU A 265 22.64 -2.26 5.57
CA LEU A 265 21.32 -1.78 5.21
C LEU A 265 21.23 -0.26 5.24
N ALA A 266 20.48 0.28 4.29
CA ALA A 266 20.18 1.69 4.15
C ALA A 266 18.72 1.97 3.86
N VAL A 267 18.29 3.19 4.16
CA VAL A 267 17.06 3.82 3.66
C VAL A 267 17.41 5.20 3.10
N ARG A 268 16.50 5.76 2.30
CA ARG A 268 16.61 7.14 1.83
C ARG A 268 16.08 8.09 2.89
N GLU A 269 16.85 9.11 3.27
CA GLU A 269 16.43 10.19 4.16
C GLU A 269 17.09 11.49 3.65
N ASP A 270 16.31 12.54 3.44
CA ASP A 270 16.75 13.88 2.98
C ASP A 270 17.74 13.81 1.80
N ASP A 271 17.42 13.03 0.77
CA ASP A 271 18.24 12.79 -0.42
C ASP A 271 19.62 12.15 -0.18
N ALA A 272 19.89 11.66 1.02
CA ALA A 272 21.09 10.88 1.36
C ALA A 272 20.73 9.43 1.74
N TRP A 273 21.74 8.56 1.75
CA TRP A 273 21.63 7.23 2.31
C TRP A 273 21.89 7.27 3.81
N ARG A 274 20.92 6.78 4.57
CA ARG A 274 21.04 6.59 6.01
C ARG A 274 21.28 5.13 6.34
N TYR A 275 22.32 4.86 7.08
CA TYR A 275 22.59 3.54 7.67
C TYR A 275 21.54 3.18 8.72
N ILE A 276 21.04 1.93 8.65
CA ILE A 276 20.01 1.40 9.57
C ILE A 276 20.36 0.03 10.14
N GLY A 277 21.61 -0.40 10.03
CA GLY A 277 22.07 -1.66 10.66
C GLY A 277 22.54 -2.71 9.66
N HIS A 278 22.72 -3.92 10.16
CA HIS A 278 23.17 -5.08 9.42
C HIS A 278 22.19 -6.24 9.55
N VAL A 279 22.00 -7.03 8.49
CA VAL A 279 21.24 -8.27 8.55
C VAL A 279 22.14 -9.45 8.25
N GLY A 280 22.26 -10.37 9.20
CA GLY A 280 23.09 -11.58 9.10
C GLY A 280 22.29 -12.88 9.10
N THR A 281 20.96 -12.88 9.17
CA THR A 281 20.11 -14.07 9.26
C THR A 281 18.98 -14.06 8.25
N GLY A 282 18.34 -15.20 8.00
CA GLY A 282 17.24 -15.34 7.05
C GLY A 282 17.68 -15.77 5.64
N PHE A 283 18.91 -16.23 5.49
CA PHE A 283 19.45 -16.67 4.21
C PHE A 283 19.59 -18.20 4.17
N SER A 284 19.12 -18.83 3.10
CA SER A 284 19.57 -20.18 2.73
C SER A 284 20.91 -20.10 2.01
N HIS A 285 21.60 -21.24 1.87
CA HIS A 285 22.88 -21.30 1.14
C HIS A 285 22.74 -20.77 -0.29
N LYS A 286 21.69 -21.17 -1.00
CA LYS A 286 21.41 -20.72 -2.37
C LYS A 286 21.16 -19.20 -2.43
N VAL A 287 20.46 -18.63 -1.47
CA VAL A 287 20.23 -17.18 -1.39
C VAL A 287 21.53 -16.43 -1.15
N LEU A 288 22.42 -16.94 -0.29
CA LEU A 288 23.74 -16.35 -0.05
C LEU A 288 24.58 -16.32 -1.34
N GLU A 289 24.62 -17.42 -2.07
CA GLU A 289 25.35 -17.56 -3.34
C GLU A 289 24.81 -16.57 -4.40
N ASP A 290 23.49 -16.59 -4.65
CA ASP A 290 22.85 -15.76 -5.66
C ASP A 290 23.01 -14.26 -5.35
N LEU A 291 22.82 -13.87 -4.09
CA LEU A 291 23.02 -12.49 -3.64
C LEU A 291 24.48 -12.04 -3.80
N HIS A 292 25.44 -12.88 -3.39
CA HIS A 292 26.86 -12.54 -3.51
C HIS A 292 27.24 -12.32 -4.97
N ALA A 293 26.79 -13.21 -5.88
CA ALA A 293 27.05 -13.05 -7.31
C ALA A 293 26.48 -11.73 -7.90
N MET A 294 25.33 -11.26 -7.37
CA MET A 294 24.76 -9.96 -7.74
C MET A 294 25.54 -8.79 -7.12
N LEU A 295 25.90 -8.90 -5.85
CA LEU A 295 26.58 -7.84 -5.09
C LEU A 295 27.98 -7.53 -5.60
N VAL A 296 28.75 -8.57 -5.97
CA VAL A 296 30.11 -8.41 -6.57
C VAL A 296 30.05 -7.54 -7.82
N LYS A 297 29.04 -7.70 -8.68
CA LYS A 297 28.86 -6.87 -9.88
C LYS A 297 28.52 -5.40 -9.59
N LEU A 298 28.12 -5.11 -8.36
CA LEU A 298 27.73 -3.77 -7.92
C LEU A 298 28.77 -3.10 -7.02
N THR A 299 29.93 -3.74 -6.81
CA THR A 299 31.00 -3.22 -5.94
C THR A 299 31.36 -1.77 -6.28
N ALA A 300 31.53 -0.97 -5.24
CA ALA A 300 31.88 0.44 -5.30
C ALA A 300 33.09 0.73 -4.41
N PRO A 301 33.97 1.69 -4.80
CA PRO A 301 35.21 1.94 -4.07
C PRO A 301 35.02 2.71 -2.75
N LYS A 302 33.85 3.36 -2.56
CA LYS A 302 33.58 4.20 -1.39
C LYS A 302 32.25 3.88 -0.75
N SER A 303 32.16 4.15 0.55
CA SER A 303 30.92 4.13 1.31
C SER A 303 29.88 5.08 0.69
N PRO A 304 28.61 4.67 0.56
CA PRO A 304 27.54 5.58 0.17
C PRO A 304 27.04 6.46 1.33
N PHE A 305 27.53 6.24 2.55
CA PHE A 305 27.11 6.97 3.74
C PHE A 305 28.01 8.21 3.98
N PRO A 306 27.42 9.33 4.43
CA PRO A 306 28.19 10.54 4.73
C PRO A 306 29.08 10.42 5.98
N ALA A 307 28.77 9.50 6.89
CA ALA A 307 29.49 9.25 8.13
C ALA A 307 29.96 7.79 8.22
N LYS A 308 31.00 7.55 9.03
CA LYS A 308 31.47 6.19 9.31
C LYS A 308 30.38 5.34 9.96
N VAL A 309 30.28 4.10 9.51
CA VAL A 309 29.31 3.13 10.02
C VAL A 309 30.01 1.95 10.70
N LYS A 310 29.24 1.15 11.43
CA LYS A 310 29.75 -0.04 12.08
C LYS A 310 30.34 -1.02 11.07
N ASP A 311 31.45 -1.68 11.45
CA ASP A 311 32.16 -2.69 10.64
C ASP A 311 32.64 -2.18 9.26
N GLU A 312 32.83 -0.86 9.07
CA GLU A 312 33.22 -0.23 7.81
C GLU A 312 34.48 -0.85 7.20
N ALA A 313 35.51 -1.08 8.00
CA ALA A 313 36.79 -1.65 7.55
C ALA A 313 36.65 -3.09 7.01
N ALA A 314 35.63 -3.83 7.42
CA ALA A 314 35.34 -5.19 6.97
C ALA A 314 34.25 -5.25 5.91
N THR A 315 33.82 -4.09 5.39
CA THR A 315 32.69 -3.98 4.46
C THR A 315 33.16 -3.76 3.03
N THR A 316 32.67 -4.60 2.13
CA THR A 316 32.71 -4.32 0.70
C THR A 316 31.47 -3.50 0.33
N TRP A 317 31.67 -2.27 -0.13
CA TRP A 317 30.60 -1.37 -0.53
C TRP A 317 30.05 -1.73 -1.89
N VAL A 318 28.75 -1.47 -2.09
CA VAL A 318 28.09 -1.64 -3.39
C VAL A 318 27.28 -0.40 -3.74
N ARG A 319 27.03 -0.19 -5.03
CA ARG A 319 26.09 0.85 -5.48
C ARG A 319 24.71 0.51 -4.96
N PRO A 320 24.04 1.41 -4.19
CA PRO A 320 22.75 1.14 -3.56
C PRO A 320 21.62 1.07 -4.59
N SER A 321 21.39 -0.12 -5.15
CA SER A 321 20.38 -0.36 -6.20
C SER A 321 19.47 -1.55 -5.90
N LEU A 322 19.92 -2.52 -5.10
CA LEU A 322 19.12 -3.67 -4.70
C LEU A 322 18.27 -3.33 -3.48
N VAL A 323 16.98 -3.61 -3.59
CA VAL A 323 16.03 -3.47 -2.48
C VAL A 323 15.73 -4.86 -1.92
N ALA A 324 15.71 -4.96 -0.60
CA ALA A 324 15.30 -6.15 0.12
C ALA A 324 14.19 -5.81 1.13
N GLU A 325 13.51 -6.81 1.63
CA GLU A 325 12.63 -6.71 2.78
C GLU A 325 13.25 -7.44 3.96
N VAL A 326 13.14 -6.85 5.14
CA VAL A 326 13.55 -7.45 6.40
C VAL A 326 12.42 -7.37 7.42
N LYS A 327 12.26 -8.39 8.26
CA LYS A 327 11.51 -8.27 9.52
C LYS A 327 12.48 -7.93 10.64
N PHE A 328 12.01 -7.24 11.68
CA PHE A 328 12.84 -6.81 12.77
C PHE A 328 12.02 -6.67 14.06
N ALA A 329 12.68 -6.63 15.22
CA ALA A 329 12.01 -6.51 16.51
C ALA A 329 11.53 -5.07 16.77
N GLU A 330 12.44 -4.10 16.66
CA GLU A 330 12.15 -2.68 16.92
C GLU A 330 13.20 -1.75 16.29
N TRP A 331 12.87 -0.47 16.19
CA TRP A 331 13.85 0.57 15.92
C TRP A 331 14.55 0.98 17.21
N THR A 332 15.88 1.02 17.19
CA THR A 332 16.67 1.53 18.30
C THR A 332 16.59 3.06 18.39
N SER A 333 17.03 3.65 19.51
CA SER A 333 17.13 5.10 19.67
C SER A 333 18.04 5.76 18.63
N LYS A 334 19.04 5.02 18.11
CA LYS A 334 19.92 5.47 17.03
C LYS A 334 19.30 5.40 15.64
N GLY A 335 18.06 4.85 15.51
CA GLY A 335 17.39 4.64 14.24
C GLY A 335 17.94 3.44 13.46
N GLU A 336 18.46 2.43 14.12
CA GLU A 336 18.90 1.16 13.55
C GLU A 336 17.88 0.05 13.83
N LEU A 337 17.86 -0.99 12.99
CA LEU A 337 17.00 -2.15 13.16
C LEU A 337 17.59 -3.11 14.19
N ARG A 338 16.78 -3.52 15.18
CA ARG A 338 17.15 -4.56 16.14
C ARG A 338 16.74 -5.93 15.62
N GLN A 339 17.69 -6.87 15.64
CA GLN A 339 17.49 -8.28 15.22
C GLN A 339 16.83 -8.42 13.82
N PRO A 340 17.34 -7.74 12.78
CA PRO A 340 16.74 -7.89 11.46
C PRO A 340 16.98 -9.28 10.89
N VAL A 341 15.96 -9.80 10.19
CA VAL A 341 15.98 -11.07 9.48
C VAL A 341 15.60 -10.81 8.02
N TYR A 342 16.43 -11.24 7.10
CA TYR A 342 16.20 -11.11 5.66
C TYR A 342 14.98 -11.93 5.23
N LEU A 343 14.10 -11.33 4.44
CA LEU A 343 12.91 -11.99 3.88
C LEU A 343 13.03 -12.24 2.39
N GLY A 344 13.71 -11.37 1.64
CA GLY A 344 13.87 -11.51 0.19
C GLY A 344 14.23 -10.20 -0.50
N LEU A 345 14.67 -10.28 -1.77
CA LEU A 345 14.82 -9.11 -2.63
C LEU A 345 13.45 -8.59 -3.08
N ARG A 346 13.36 -7.28 -3.35
CA ARG A 346 12.17 -6.59 -3.87
C ARG A 346 12.47 -6.02 -5.25
N SER A 347 12.38 -6.85 -6.28
CA SER A 347 12.60 -6.42 -7.68
C SER A 347 11.53 -5.47 -8.22
N ASP A 348 10.40 -5.37 -7.52
CA ASP A 348 9.28 -4.47 -7.79
C ASP A 348 9.48 -3.05 -7.22
N LYS A 349 10.55 -2.83 -6.43
CA LYS A 349 10.84 -1.56 -5.75
C LYS A 349 12.07 -0.87 -6.33
N ARG A 350 12.07 0.45 -6.31
CA ARG A 350 13.25 1.26 -6.69
C ARG A 350 13.95 1.72 -5.42
N ALA A 351 15.27 1.61 -5.39
CA ALA A 351 16.08 1.98 -4.22
C ALA A 351 15.81 3.43 -3.75
N LYS A 352 15.64 4.37 -4.68
CA LYS A 352 15.35 5.78 -4.37
C LYS A 352 14.01 6.01 -3.66
N ASP A 353 13.08 5.06 -3.72
CA ASP A 353 11.74 5.18 -3.11
C ASP A 353 11.69 4.53 -1.72
N VAL A 354 12.80 3.93 -1.26
CA VAL A 354 12.88 3.20 0.00
C VAL A 354 13.20 4.18 1.13
N VAL A 355 12.20 4.52 1.90
CA VAL A 355 12.28 5.41 3.07
C VAL A 355 11.90 4.66 4.34
N ARG A 356 12.28 5.19 5.50
CA ARG A 356 11.81 4.65 6.78
C ARG A 356 10.29 4.74 6.87
N GLU A 357 9.62 3.59 7.02
CA GLU A 357 8.18 3.56 7.30
C GLU A 357 7.94 4.03 8.73
N ARG A 358 7.09 5.05 8.88
CA ARG A 358 6.65 5.56 10.18
C ARG A 358 5.18 5.20 10.37
N GLU A 359 4.85 4.65 11.51
CA GLU A 359 3.47 4.43 11.93
C GLU A 359 2.81 5.80 12.15
N ARG A 360 1.58 5.94 11.67
CA ARG A 360 0.77 7.12 11.94
C ARG A 360 -0.40 6.67 12.80
N PRO A 361 -0.58 7.25 14.00
CA PRO A 361 -1.76 6.97 14.79
C PRO A 361 -3.00 7.36 13.99
N ARG A 362 -4.05 6.59 14.14
CA ARG A 362 -5.37 6.92 13.59
C ARG A 362 -5.89 8.16 14.31
N LYS A 363 -6.19 9.23 13.55
CA LYS A 363 -6.90 10.41 14.07
C LYS A 363 -8.36 10.09 14.26
#